data_0bc58b8ace2043fb0b1eb47950e82bfe
#
_entry.id   0bc58b8ace2043fb0b1eb47950e82bfe
#
_cell.length_a   1.000
_cell.length_b   1.000
_cell.length_c   1.000
_cell.angle_alpha   90.00
_cell.angle_beta   90.00
_cell.angle_gamma   90.00
#
_symmetry.space_group_name_H-M   'P 1'
#
loop_
_entity.id
_entity.type
_entity.pdbx_description
1 polymer ?
#
loop_
_entity_poly.entity_id
_entity_poly.type
_entity_poly.pdbx_seq_one_letter_code
_entity_poly.pdbx_strand_id
1 'polypeptide(L)'
;MSPTKRRCRPGFQSSRLQQAVTGMLLLSALTVSTAPYAESDADTLSVKHNYHIGGGSLSQVLSQFATTSGMLFVAEARLTEGKTSAGLDGEYTVEEGFRKLLASTGLSYSISSDKTVTLKIAQPQPQSGTTAMPAVTVVGTAVYDSTDPYNEDYRLPNANTATKTDTPIMETPISIQVVPKAVMHDQQAVQLGDAIKNVSGVFQGFSFGGFSETFFIRGFDARNTNYIDGLRWPVSRIPLANAERIEVVKGAAANLYGRIEPGGMINVVTKRPQAMPYYSLEQRFGSYDLFQTLADATGSINGDGSLMYRINFEYLDKNSF
;
A
#
# COMPACT_ATOMS: atom_id res chain seq x y z
N MET A 1 45.50 46.17 31.68
CA MET A 1 45.64 44.73 31.42
C MET A 1 44.84 44.01 32.46
N SER A 2 43.68 43.52 32.07
CA SER A 2 42.80 42.75 32.96
C SER A 2 42.31 41.53 32.16
N PRO A 3 42.35 40.29 32.68
CA PRO A 3 42.02 39.09 31.92
C PRO A 3 40.54 38.82 31.93
N THR A 4 40.01 38.60 30.79
CA THR A 4 38.60 38.28 30.49
C THR A 4 38.29 36.87 31.01
N LYS A 5 37.37 36.74 31.97
CA LYS A 5 36.81 35.47 32.45
C LYS A 5 35.91 34.85 31.38
N ARG A 6 36.28 33.70 30.85
CA ARG A 6 35.39 32.81 30.07
C ARG A 6 34.35 32.20 31.00
N ARG A 7 33.08 32.50 30.74
CA ARG A 7 31.97 31.81 31.40
C ARG A 7 31.80 30.42 30.78
N CYS A 8 31.93 29.38 31.58
CA CYS A 8 31.48 28.04 31.25
C CYS A 8 29.95 28.04 31.12
N ARG A 9 29.43 27.49 30.02
CA ARG A 9 28.01 27.18 29.86
C ARG A 9 27.72 25.90 30.68
N PRO A 10 26.60 25.82 31.39
CA PRO A 10 26.19 24.59 32.08
C PRO A 10 25.79 23.53 31.05
N GLY A 11 26.31 22.31 31.21
CA GLY A 11 25.97 21.15 30.40
C GLY A 11 24.49 20.79 30.59
N PHE A 12 23.84 20.58 29.46
CA PHE A 12 22.46 20.11 29.39
C PHE A 12 22.42 18.65 29.83
N GLN A 13 21.75 18.35 30.93
CA GLN A 13 21.59 16.99 31.45
C GLN A 13 20.54 16.24 30.63
N SER A 14 21.00 15.33 29.79
CA SER A 14 20.20 14.44 28.92
C SER A 14 19.57 13.22 29.66
N SER A 15 19.38 13.27 30.99
CA SER A 15 19.20 12.04 31.77
C SER A 15 17.76 11.50 31.90
N ARG A 16 16.72 12.26 31.52
CA ARG A 16 15.35 11.81 31.76
C ARG A 16 14.68 11.08 30.58
N LEU A 17 15.09 11.36 29.34
CA LEU A 17 14.53 10.68 28.17
C LEU A 17 15.14 9.28 27.97
N GLN A 18 16.43 9.11 28.24
CA GLN A 18 17.07 7.80 28.18
C GLN A 18 16.48 6.79 29.18
N GLN A 19 16.09 7.25 30.37
CA GLN A 19 15.47 6.36 31.35
C GLN A 19 14.06 5.89 30.95
N ALA A 20 13.30 6.70 30.21
CA ALA A 20 11.99 6.31 29.73
C ALA A 20 12.05 5.25 28.60
N VAL A 21 13.02 5.35 27.71
CA VAL A 21 13.22 4.39 26.62
C VAL A 21 13.78 3.05 27.13
N THR A 22 14.70 3.10 28.11
CA THR A 22 15.26 1.88 28.71
C THR A 22 14.23 1.13 29.57
N GLY A 23 13.32 1.85 30.23
CA GLY A 23 12.22 1.25 31.01
C GLY A 23 11.18 0.52 30.13
N MET A 24 10.94 1.01 28.93
CA MET A 24 9.96 0.40 28.02
C MET A 24 10.50 -0.84 27.30
N LEU A 25 11.83 -0.94 27.10
CA LEU A 25 12.48 -2.11 26.50
C LEU A 25 12.61 -3.30 27.48
N LEU A 26 12.60 -3.05 28.79
CA LEU A 26 12.72 -4.11 29.80
C LEU A 26 11.40 -4.77 30.20
N LEU A 27 10.24 -4.19 29.83
CA LEU A 27 8.92 -4.75 30.14
C LEU A 27 8.38 -5.69 29.05
N SER A 28 9.05 -5.83 27.90
CA SER A 28 8.65 -6.71 26.80
C SER A 28 9.30 -8.11 26.83
N ALA A 29 10.04 -8.45 27.89
CA ALA A 29 10.69 -9.77 28.03
C ALA A 29 9.84 -10.74 28.88
N LEU A 30 8.52 -10.70 28.81
CA LEU A 30 7.66 -11.69 29.48
C LEU A 30 6.90 -12.51 28.43
N THR A 31 7.29 -13.79 28.40
CA THR A 31 6.58 -14.96 27.86
C THR A 31 6.31 -14.97 26.37
N VAL A 32 7.31 -15.31 25.58
CA VAL A 32 7.08 -16.09 24.36
C VAL A 32 6.71 -17.50 24.80
N SER A 33 5.43 -17.76 24.95
CA SER A 33 4.88 -19.11 24.94
C SER A 33 5.12 -19.64 23.53
N THR A 34 5.99 -20.61 23.38
CA THR A 34 6.16 -21.36 22.14
C THR A 34 4.90 -22.18 21.90
N ALA A 35 3.92 -21.59 21.21
CA ALA A 35 2.92 -22.38 20.50
C ALA A 35 3.68 -23.18 19.42
N PRO A 36 3.39 -24.47 19.22
CA PRO A 36 4.03 -25.24 18.16
C PRO A 36 3.69 -24.57 16.84
N TYR A 37 4.71 -24.32 16.04
CA TYR A 37 4.61 -23.89 14.66
C TYR A 37 3.72 -24.92 13.95
N ALA A 38 2.55 -24.51 13.49
CA ALA A 38 1.72 -25.34 12.66
C ALA A 38 2.49 -25.56 11.36
N GLU A 39 2.83 -26.80 11.13
CA GLU A 39 3.47 -27.34 9.94
C GLU A 39 2.67 -26.91 8.71
N SER A 40 3.37 -26.42 7.70
CA SER A 40 2.89 -25.89 6.43
C SER A 40 1.82 -26.81 5.81
N ASP A 41 0.61 -26.31 5.64
CA ASP A 41 -0.58 -26.94 5.05
C ASP A 41 -0.46 -27.28 3.53
N ALA A 42 0.74 -27.41 2.99
CA ALA A 42 0.97 -27.82 1.61
C ALA A 42 0.58 -29.31 1.35
N ASP A 43 0.44 -30.11 2.39
CA ASP A 43 0.21 -31.55 2.27
C ASP A 43 -1.29 -31.95 2.15
N THR A 44 -2.23 -31.06 2.50
CA THR A 44 -3.67 -31.39 2.50
C THR A 44 -4.27 -31.57 1.10
N LEU A 45 -3.68 -31.01 0.07
CA LEU A 45 -4.19 -31.09 -1.31
C LEU A 45 -3.83 -32.42 -2.01
N SER A 46 -2.79 -33.12 -1.53
CA SER A 46 -2.28 -34.37 -2.10
C SER A 46 -2.84 -35.64 -1.42
N VAL A 47 -3.52 -35.48 -0.28
CA VAL A 47 -4.12 -36.62 0.44
C VAL A 47 -5.42 -37.04 -0.25
N LYS A 48 -5.57 -38.33 -0.51
CA LYS A 48 -6.81 -38.90 -1.06
C LYS A 48 -7.84 -39.11 0.04
N HIS A 49 -9.05 -38.66 -0.25
CA HIS A 49 -10.23 -38.88 0.61
C HIS A 49 -11.33 -39.61 -0.16
N ASN A 50 -12.15 -40.36 0.55
CA ASN A 50 -13.26 -41.05 -0.07
C ASN A 50 -14.50 -40.11 -0.09
N TYR A 51 -14.99 -39.84 -1.30
CA TYR A 51 -16.12 -38.94 -1.53
C TYR A 51 -17.33 -39.73 -2.05
N HIS A 52 -18.51 -39.41 -1.52
CA HIS A 52 -19.82 -39.90 -1.99
C HIS A 52 -20.75 -38.70 -2.22
N ILE A 53 -20.65 -38.09 -3.40
CA ILE A 53 -21.42 -36.91 -3.77
C ILE A 53 -22.30 -37.25 -4.96
N GLY A 54 -23.61 -37.19 -4.75
CA GLY A 54 -24.60 -37.49 -5.79
C GLY A 54 -24.59 -36.44 -6.91
N GLY A 55 -25.02 -36.85 -8.10
CA GLY A 55 -25.20 -35.93 -9.23
C GLY A 55 -26.29 -34.90 -8.98
N GLY A 56 -26.15 -33.73 -9.58
CA GLY A 56 -27.09 -32.61 -9.42
C GLY A 56 -26.68 -31.36 -10.17
N SER A 57 -27.22 -30.22 -9.75
CA SER A 57 -26.77 -28.94 -10.30
C SER A 57 -25.28 -28.72 -9.99
N LEU A 58 -24.53 -28.19 -10.97
CA LEU A 58 -23.08 -28.02 -10.83
C LEU A 58 -22.72 -27.19 -9.60
N SER A 59 -23.46 -26.13 -9.33
CA SER A 59 -23.28 -25.29 -8.15
C SER A 59 -23.40 -26.06 -6.85
N GLN A 60 -24.42 -26.88 -6.72
CA GLN A 60 -24.68 -27.69 -5.50
C GLN A 60 -23.60 -28.74 -5.28
N VAL A 61 -23.23 -29.48 -6.35
CA VAL A 61 -22.23 -30.55 -6.29
C VAL A 61 -20.85 -29.97 -5.94
N LEU A 62 -20.45 -28.84 -6.54
CA LEU A 62 -19.17 -28.18 -6.24
C LEU A 62 -19.14 -27.60 -4.83
N SER A 63 -20.23 -27.00 -4.35
CA SER A 63 -20.32 -26.50 -2.97
C SER A 63 -20.23 -27.64 -1.95
N GLN A 64 -20.90 -28.77 -2.20
CA GLN A 64 -20.84 -29.95 -1.34
C GLN A 64 -19.41 -30.54 -1.33
N PHE A 65 -18.76 -30.65 -2.50
CA PHE A 65 -17.41 -31.16 -2.59
C PHE A 65 -16.40 -30.24 -1.89
N ALA A 66 -16.50 -28.93 -2.08
CA ALA A 66 -15.64 -27.96 -1.42
C ALA A 66 -15.80 -28.01 0.11
N THR A 67 -17.04 -28.06 0.61
CA THR A 67 -17.31 -28.19 2.05
C THR A 67 -16.73 -29.48 2.62
N THR A 68 -16.90 -30.61 1.92
CA THR A 68 -16.38 -31.91 2.38
C THR A 68 -14.84 -31.95 2.37
N SER A 69 -14.19 -31.23 1.43
CA SER A 69 -12.75 -31.13 1.33
C SER A 69 -12.12 -30.00 2.13
N GLY A 70 -12.92 -29.25 2.93
CA GLY A 70 -12.44 -28.16 3.76
C GLY A 70 -11.98 -26.93 2.98
N MET A 71 -12.52 -26.74 1.75
CA MET A 71 -12.21 -25.63 0.86
C MET A 71 -13.33 -24.60 0.84
N LEU A 72 -13.00 -23.32 0.67
CA LEU A 72 -13.97 -22.27 0.43
C LEU A 72 -14.24 -22.16 -1.09
N PHE A 73 -15.51 -22.26 -1.47
CA PHE A 73 -15.91 -22.22 -2.87
C PHE A 73 -16.52 -20.87 -3.24
N VAL A 74 -15.95 -20.21 -4.23
CA VAL A 74 -16.42 -18.94 -4.77
C VAL A 74 -16.62 -19.06 -6.28
N ALA A 75 -17.84 -18.83 -6.76
CA ALA A 75 -18.15 -18.83 -8.18
C ALA A 75 -19.23 -17.79 -8.51
N GLU A 76 -19.11 -17.18 -9.69
CA GLU A 76 -20.20 -16.37 -10.23
C GLU A 76 -21.37 -17.29 -10.62
N ALA A 77 -22.58 -16.97 -10.18
CA ALA A 77 -23.78 -17.77 -10.43
C ALA A 77 -23.99 -18.12 -11.92
N ARG A 78 -23.69 -17.16 -12.81
CA ARG A 78 -23.80 -17.34 -14.27
C ARG A 78 -22.90 -18.43 -14.85
N LEU A 79 -21.78 -18.78 -14.18
CA LEU A 79 -20.87 -19.82 -14.67
C LEU A 79 -21.41 -21.24 -14.42
N THR A 80 -22.22 -21.41 -13.40
CA THR A 80 -22.78 -22.68 -12.97
C THR A 80 -24.25 -22.87 -13.35
N GLU A 81 -24.92 -21.79 -13.76
CA GLU A 81 -26.35 -21.80 -14.14
C GLU A 81 -26.61 -22.70 -15.34
N GLY A 82 -27.63 -23.56 -15.23
CA GLY A 82 -28.00 -24.51 -16.28
C GLY A 82 -27.06 -25.70 -16.48
N LYS A 83 -25.97 -25.79 -15.70
CA LYS A 83 -25.01 -26.91 -15.79
C LYS A 83 -25.27 -27.96 -14.71
N THR A 84 -25.06 -29.22 -15.09
CA THR A 84 -25.18 -30.37 -14.20
C THR A 84 -23.87 -31.14 -14.10
N SER A 85 -23.66 -31.84 -12.99
CA SER A 85 -22.53 -32.75 -12.77
C SER A 85 -23.07 -34.14 -12.39
N ALA A 86 -22.36 -35.17 -12.82
CA ALA A 86 -22.66 -36.56 -12.50
C ALA A 86 -22.37 -36.93 -11.02
N GLY A 87 -21.78 -36.01 -10.28
CA GLY A 87 -21.29 -36.26 -8.92
C GLY A 87 -19.92 -36.91 -8.88
N LEU A 88 -19.48 -37.31 -7.68
CA LEU A 88 -18.18 -37.91 -7.43
C LEU A 88 -18.31 -39.05 -6.44
N ASP A 89 -17.86 -40.26 -6.84
CA ASP A 89 -17.85 -41.45 -6.00
C ASP A 89 -16.48 -42.14 -6.07
N GLY A 90 -15.85 -42.37 -4.90
CA GLY A 90 -14.55 -43.00 -4.76
C GLY A 90 -13.46 -42.13 -4.13
N GLU A 91 -12.23 -42.60 -4.21
CA GLU A 91 -11.06 -41.94 -3.61
C GLU A 91 -10.39 -40.97 -4.60
N TYR A 92 -10.35 -39.71 -4.23
CA TYR A 92 -9.74 -38.64 -5.02
C TYR A 92 -8.97 -37.66 -4.14
N THR A 93 -7.95 -37.04 -4.70
CA THR A 93 -7.39 -35.80 -4.15
C THR A 93 -8.34 -34.62 -4.44
N VAL A 94 -8.15 -33.51 -3.75
CA VAL A 94 -8.97 -32.31 -3.98
C VAL A 94 -8.87 -31.85 -5.44
N GLU A 95 -7.67 -31.87 -6.01
CA GLU A 95 -7.45 -31.47 -7.41
C GLU A 95 -8.10 -32.42 -8.42
N GLU A 96 -7.96 -33.74 -8.20
CA GLU A 96 -8.59 -34.76 -9.04
C GLU A 96 -10.11 -34.64 -9.01
N GLY A 97 -10.69 -34.39 -7.84
CA GLY A 97 -12.13 -34.20 -7.65
C GLY A 97 -12.67 -33.01 -8.43
N PHE A 98 -12.06 -31.83 -8.30
CA PHE A 98 -12.47 -30.65 -9.08
C PHE A 98 -12.29 -30.87 -10.58
N ARG A 99 -11.18 -31.48 -11.01
CA ARG A 99 -10.95 -31.79 -12.42
C ARG A 99 -12.03 -32.71 -12.99
N LYS A 100 -12.43 -33.74 -12.24
CA LYS A 100 -13.46 -34.69 -12.67
C LYS A 100 -14.85 -34.07 -12.70
N LEU A 101 -15.20 -33.27 -11.69
CA LEU A 101 -16.50 -32.59 -11.62
C LEU A 101 -16.68 -31.54 -12.72
N LEU A 102 -15.57 -30.94 -13.21
CA LEU A 102 -15.59 -29.88 -14.21
C LEU A 102 -15.32 -30.38 -15.64
N ALA A 103 -14.94 -31.64 -15.84
CA ALA A 103 -14.43 -32.17 -17.12
C ALA A 103 -15.38 -31.99 -18.32
N SER A 104 -16.71 -31.94 -18.09
CA SER A 104 -17.72 -31.78 -19.16
C SER A 104 -18.34 -30.40 -19.23
N THR A 105 -17.89 -29.45 -18.37
CA THR A 105 -18.60 -28.18 -18.18
C THR A 105 -17.97 -26.99 -18.92
N GLY A 106 -16.77 -27.18 -19.50
CA GLY A 106 -15.99 -26.11 -20.12
C GLY A 106 -15.47 -25.08 -19.14
N LEU A 107 -15.40 -25.43 -17.84
CA LEU A 107 -14.88 -24.60 -16.78
C LEU A 107 -13.54 -25.13 -16.25
N SER A 108 -12.71 -24.24 -15.78
CA SER A 108 -11.49 -24.54 -15.03
C SER A 108 -11.57 -23.91 -13.63
N TYR A 109 -10.65 -24.31 -12.77
CA TYR A 109 -10.58 -23.79 -11.41
C TYR A 109 -9.17 -23.30 -11.07
N SER A 110 -9.06 -22.42 -10.10
CA SER A 110 -7.80 -22.06 -9.46
C SER A 110 -7.98 -22.14 -7.94
N ILE A 111 -6.94 -22.67 -7.27
CA ILE A 111 -6.89 -22.77 -5.80
C ILE A 111 -5.90 -21.72 -5.32
N SER A 112 -6.34 -20.88 -4.39
CA SER A 112 -5.53 -19.87 -3.70
C SER A 112 -4.88 -20.46 -2.45
N SER A 113 -3.82 -19.81 -1.94
CA SER A 113 -3.12 -20.22 -0.71
C SER A 113 -3.99 -20.22 0.55
N ASP A 114 -5.11 -19.51 0.54
CA ASP A 114 -6.12 -19.44 1.61
C ASP A 114 -7.20 -20.52 1.51
N LYS A 115 -6.95 -21.60 0.76
CA LYS A 115 -7.90 -22.71 0.51
C LYS A 115 -9.19 -22.28 -0.20
N THR A 116 -9.15 -21.18 -0.96
CA THR A 116 -10.28 -20.70 -1.76
C THR A 116 -10.19 -21.23 -3.19
N VAL A 117 -11.27 -21.84 -3.67
CA VAL A 117 -11.44 -22.33 -5.03
C VAL A 117 -12.30 -21.38 -5.83
N THR A 118 -11.77 -20.87 -6.94
CA THR A 118 -12.48 -19.96 -7.85
C THR A 118 -12.64 -20.60 -9.22
N LEU A 119 -13.86 -20.54 -9.81
CA LEU A 119 -14.14 -21.01 -11.17
C LEU A 119 -13.77 -19.97 -12.23
N LYS A 120 -13.28 -20.48 -13.37
CA LYS A 120 -12.97 -19.70 -14.58
C LYS A 120 -13.48 -20.46 -15.82
N ILE A 121 -13.70 -19.77 -16.92
CA ILE A 121 -13.98 -20.40 -18.21
C ILE A 121 -12.71 -21.09 -18.70
N ALA A 122 -12.77 -22.36 -19.07
CA ALA A 122 -11.63 -23.10 -19.61
C ALA A 122 -11.30 -22.56 -21.00
N GLN A 123 -10.06 -22.10 -21.18
CA GLN A 123 -9.54 -21.77 -22.50
C GLN A 123 -9.09 -23.05 -23.22
N PRO A 124 -9.30 -23.19 -24.55
CA PRO A 124 -8.81 -24.34 -25.30
C PRO A 124 -7.29 -24.41 -25.21
N GLN A 125 -6.76 -25.54 -24.75
CA GLN A 125 -5.32 -25.79 -24.72
C GLN A 125 -4.82 -26.03 -26.17
N PRO A 126 -3.83 -25.29 -26.70
CA PRO A 126 -3.22 -25.61 -27.97
C PRO A 126 -2.42 -26.92 -27.84
N GLN A 127 -2.67 -27.83 -28.77
CA GLN A 127 -1.87 -29.05 -28.90
C GLN A 127 -0.44 -28.73 -29.28
N SER A 128 0.48 -29.50 -28.71
CA SER A 128 1.93 -29.41 -28.75
C SER A 128 2.52 -29.27 -30.16
N GLY A 129 3.42 -28.32 -30.33
CA GLY A 129 4.40 -28.29 -31.41
C GLY A 129 4.72 -26.90 -31.95
N THR A 130 5.30 -26.05 -31.14
CA THR A 130 6.31 -25.02 -31.50
C THR A 130 6.58 -24.20 -30.24
N THR A 131 7.84 -23.94 -29.96
CA THR A 131 8.31 -23.17 -28.82
C THR A 131 7.94 -21.69 -29.04
N ALA A 132 6.68 -21.38 -28.78
CA ALA A 132 6.24 -19.99 -28.61
C ALA A 132 6.24 -19.70 -27.09
N MET A 133 6.99 -18.71 -26.67
CA MET A 133 6.92 -18.20 -25.31
C MET A 133 5.44 -17.92 -24.96
N PRO A 134 4.94 -18.35 -23.81
CA PRO A 134 3.58 -18.06 -23.41
C PRO A 134 3.40 -16.54 -23.37
N ALA A 135 2.45 -16.03 -24.13
CA ALA A 135 2.03 -14.66 -24.00
C ALA A 135 1.55 -14.46 -22.54
N VAL A 136 2.25 -13.62 -21.80
CA VAL A 136 1.79 -13.17 -20.49
C VAL A 136 0.55 -12.32 -20.75
N THR A 137 -0.61 -12.96 -20.79
CA THR A 137 -1.87 -12.24 -20.78
C THR A 137 -2.09 -11.79 -19.35
N VAL A 138 -1.68 -10.57 -19.03
CA VAL A 138 -2.09 -9.90 -17.80
C VAL A 138 -3.60 -9.60 -17.94
N VAL A 139 -4.44 -10.58 -17.61
CA VAL A 139 -5.86 -10.39 -17.42
C VAL A 139 -6.09 -10.21 -15.93
N GLY A 140 -5.92 -9.02 -15.49
CA GLY A 140 -6.27 -8.58 -14.16
C GLY A 140 -6.43 -7.09 -14.22
N THR A 141 -7.62 -6.59 -14.39
CA THR A 141 -7.98 -5.37 -13.70
C THR A 141 -8.06 -5.72 -12.21
N ALA A 142 -6.93 -5.96 -11.56
CA ALA A 142 -6.85 -5.64 -10.17
C ALA A 142 -7.30 -4.17 -10.10
N VAL A 143 -8.37 -3.91 -9.36
CA VAL A 143 -8.76 -2.53 -9.07
C VAL A 143 -7.51 -1.96 -8.40
N TYR A 144 -6.80 -1.10 -9.15
CA TYR A 144 -5.57 -0.49 -8.67
C TYR A 144 -5.93 0.39 -7.48
N ASP A 145 -5.60 -0.05 -6.28
CA ASP A 145 -5.78 0.74 -5.08
C ASP A 145 -4.48 1.48 -4.74
N SER A 146 -4.46 2.76 -5.10
CA SER A 146 -3.33 3.64 -4.78
C SER A 146 -3.18 3.89 -3.28
N THR A 147 -4.19 3.52 -2.47
CA THR A 147 -4.20 3.74 -1.02
C THR A 147 -3.81 2.50 -0.23
N ASP A 148 -3.61 1.35 -0.89
CA ASP A 148 -3.14 0.12 -0.24
C ASP A 148 -1.79 0.39 0.46
N PRO A 149 -1.68 0.12 1.77
CA PRO A 149 -0.43 0.30 2.52
C PRO A 149 0.75 -0.50 1.95
N TYR A 150 0.47 -1.64 1.34
CA TYR A 150 1.47 -2.53 0.73
C TYR A 150 1.75 -2.21 -0.74
N ASN A 151 1.16 -1.14 -1.29
CA ASN A 151 1.45 -0.74 -2.66
C ASN A 151 2.88 -0.18 -2.75
N GLU A 152 3.74 -0.88 -3.49
CA GLU A 152 5.15 -0.53 -3.76
C GLU A 152 5.36 0.02 -5.17
N ASP A 153 4.28 0.36 -5.88
CA ASP A 153 4.37 0.85 -7.25
C ASP A 153 4.98 2.26 -7.32
N TYR A 154 5.97 2.40 -8.18
CA TYR A 154 6.60 3.70 -8.49
C TYR A 154 5.78 4.56 -9.45
N ARG A 155 4.69 4.01 -9.99
CA ARG A 155 3.80 4.69 -10.93
C ARG A 155 2.37 4.60 -10.45
N LEU A 156 1.76 5.75 -10.21
CA LEU A 156 0.33 5.88 -9.99
C LEU A 156 -0.34 6.26 -11.32
N PRO A 157 -1.38 5.54 -11.76
CA PRO A 157 -2.06 5.83 -13.03
C PRO A 157 -2.90 7.10 -12.95
N ASN A 158 -3.46 7.40 -11.78
CA ASN A 158 -4.42 8.48 -11.55
C ASN A 158 -3.87 9.55 -10.61
N ALA A 159 -4.43 10.74 -10.73
CA ALA A 159 -4.20 11.86 -9.83
C ALA A 159 -5.51 12.67 -9.64
N ASN A 160 -5.64 13.38 -8.53
CA ASN A 160 -6.86 14.14 -8.24
C ASN A 160 -6.64 15.65 -8.10
N THR A 161 -5.42 16.13 -7.96
CA THR A 161 -5.15 17.55 -7.75
C THR A 161 -5.51 18.39 -8.99
N ALA A 162 -5.22 17.90 -10.20
CA ALA A 162 -5.42 18.67 -11.42
C ALA A 162 -6.89 18.87 -11.80
N THR A 163 -7.80 17.97 -11.37
CA THR A 163 -9.23 17.96 -11.77
C THR A 163 -10.19 17.96 -10.58
N LYS A 164 -9.69 17.74 -9.35
CA LYS A 164 -10.46 17.43 -8.11
C LYS A 164 -11.27 16.14 -8.18
N THR A 165 -11.03 15.32 -9.19
CA THR A 165 -11.59 13.98 -9.36
C THR A 165 -10.46 13.00 -9.61
N ASP A 166 -10.67 11.73 -9.30
CA ASP A 166 -9.71 10.68 -9.60
C ASP A 166 -9.68 10.45 -11.12
N THR A 167 -8.69 11.05 -11.78
CA THR A 167 -8.60 11.09 -13.25
C THR A 167 -7.29 10.48 -13.70
N PRO A 168 -7.29 9.63 -14.76
CA PRO A 168 -6.07 9.14 -15.35
C PRO A 168 -5.13 10.29 -15.75
N ILE A 169 -3.86 10.18 -15.36
CA ILE A 169 -2.85 11.23 -15.63
C ILE A 169 -2.73 11.50 -17.14
N MET A 170 -2.85 10.44 -17.95
CA MET A 170 -2.75 10.56 -19.42
C MET A 170 -3.96 11.22 -20.06
N GLU A 171 -5.09 11.31 -19.36
CA GLU A 171 -6.32 11.97 -19.84
C GLU A 171 -6.47 13.39 -19.26
N THR A 172 -5.55 13.78 -18.37
CA THR A 172 -5.58 15.08 -17.71
C THR A 172 -4.94 16.14 -18.60
N PRO A 173 -5.66 17.22 -19.01
CA PRO A 173 -5.12 18.24 -19.93
C PRO A 173 -4.18 19.24 -19.24
N ILE A 174 -3.61 18.88 -18.09
CA ILE A 174 -2.70 19.69 -17.29
C ILE A 174 -1.47 18.83 -16.96
N SER A 175 -0.27 19.44 -17.02
CA SER A 175 0.96 18.74 -16.66
C SER A 175 0.97 18.45 -15.15
N ILE A 176 0.83 17.20 -14.80
CA ILE A 176 0.92 16.71 -13.41
C ILE A 176 1.99 15.63 -13.30
N GLN A 177 2.71 15.63 -12.22
CA GLN A 177 3.66 14.58 -11.85
C GLN A 177 3.37 14.10 -10.43
N VAL A 178 3.33 12.80 -10.25
CA VAL A 178 3.03 12.17 -8.96
C VAL A 178 4.26 11.46 -8.41
N VAL A 179 4.55 11.67 -7.16
CA VAL A 179 5.60 10.96 -6.39
C VAL A 179 4.90 10.07 -5.37
N PRO A 180 4.86 8.74 -5.59
CA PRO A 180 4.22 7.78 -4.68
C PRO A 180 5.00 7.61 -3.37
N LYS A 181 4.34 7.07 -2.34
CA LYS A 181 4.97 6.72 -1.05
C LYS A 181 6.15 5.77 -1.21
N ALA A 182 6.09 4.80 -2.13
CA ALA A 182 7.18 3.88 -2.41
C ALA A 182 8.47 4.62 -2.81
N VAL A 183 8.36 5.61 -3.70
CA VAL A 183 9.50 6.45 -4.11
C VAL A 183 10.03 7.27 -2.95
N MET A 184 9.14 7.86 -2.13
CA MET A 184 9.56 8.64 -0.94
C MET A 184 10.26 7.75 0.09
N HIS A 185 9.77 6.54 0.29
CA HIS A 185 10.36 5.56 1.20
C HIS A 185 11.76 5.14 0.74
N ASP A 186 11.92 4.74 -0.51
CA ASP A 186 13.20 4.27 -1.05
C ASP A 186 14.24 5.38 -1.15
N GLN A 187 13.81 6.62 -1.35
CA GLN A 187 14.67 7.79 -1.27
C GLN A 187 15.01 8.22 0.15
N GLN A 188 14.40 7.56 1.16
CA GLN A 188 14.51 7.94 2.57
C GLN A 188 14.23 9.44 2.79
N ALA A 189 13.18 9.94 2.12
CA ALA A 189 12.83 11.34 2.15
C ALA A 189 12.40 11.77 3.56
N VAL A 190 13.08 12.77 4.12
CA VAL A 190 12.78 13.36 5.43
C VAL A 190 12.02 14.69 5.28
N GLN A 191 12.29 15.39 4.19
CA GLN A 191 11.70 16.69 3.87
C GLN A 191 11.01 16.65 2.50
N LEU A 192 10.10 17.60 2.27
CA LEU A 192 9.40 17.68 0.99
C LEU A 192 10.37 17.85 -0.19
N GLY A 193 11.46 18.62 0.00
CA GLY A 193 12.52 18.79 -0.99
C GLY A 193 13.18 17.49 -1.39
N ASP A 194 13.42 16.58 -0.43
CA ASP A 194 13.98 15.24 -0.72
C ASP A 194 13.06 14.44 -1.63
N ALA A 195 11.76 14.48 -1.35
CA ALA A 195 10.76 13.71 -2.07
C ALA A 195 10.58 14.19 -3.53
N ILE A 196 10.64 15.50 -3.76
CA ILE A 196 10.37 16.07 -5.09
C ILE A 196 11.61 16.43 -5.91
N LYS A 197 12.82 16.12 -5.41
CA LYS A 197 14.10 16.46 -6.09
C LYS A 197 14.21 15.94 -7.52
N ASN A 198 13.48 14.86 -7.85
CA ASN A 198 13.48 14.26 -9.18
C ASN A 198 12.29 14.70 -10.05
N VAL A 199 11.48 15.64 -9.56
CA VAL A 199 10.35 16.19 -10.34
C VAL A 199 10.89 17.23 -11.33
N SER A 200 10.74 16.98 -12.63
CA SER A 200 11.26 17.86 -13.68
C SER A 200 10.68 19.28 -13.58
N GLY A 201 11.54 20.30 -13.73
CA GLY A 201 11.13 21.71 -13.65
C GLY A 201 10.73 22.18 -12.25
N VAL A 202 11.04 21.41 -11.22
CA VAL A 202 10.91 21.79 -9.81
C VAL A 202 12.29 21.73 -9.16
N PHE A 203 12.66 22.76 -8.43
CA PHE A 203 13.88 22.74 -7.64
C PHE A 203 13.65 23.46 -6.30
N GLN A 204 14.35 22.98 -5.30
CA GLN A 204 14.34 23.59 -3.99
C GLN A 204 15.17 24.89 -4.06
N GLY A 205 14.58 25.97 -3.60
CA GLY A 205 15.23 27.25 -3.43
C GLY A 205 15.92 27.32 -2.08
N PHE A 206 15.46 28.25 -1.27
CA PHE A 206 16.01 28.46 0.06
C PHE A 206 15.41 27.46 1.07
N SER A 207 16.27 26.81 1.85
CA SER A 207 15.87 26.00 3.01
C SER A 207 16.56 26.54 4.25
N PHE A 208 15.78 27.00 5.22
CA PHE A 208 16.31 27.54 6.46
C PHE A 208 16.41 26.45 7.52
N GLY A 209 17.55 25.74 7.53
CA GLY A 209 17.83 24.68 8.52
C GLY A 209 16.76 23.58 8.57
N GLY A 210 16.03 23.33 7.47
CA GLY A 210 14.92 22.39 7.43
C GLY A 210 13.61 22.88 8.06
N PHE A 211 13.58 24.10 8.59
CA PHE A 211 12.38 24.71 9.15
C PHE A 211 11.46 25.29 8.08
N SER A 212 12.03 25.84 7.02
CA SER A 212 11.30 26.45 5.90
C SER A 212 11.85 25.93 4.59
N GLU A 213 10.98 25.43 3.73
CA GLU A 213 11.34 24.99 2.39
C GLU A 213 10.62 25.86 1.38
N THR A 214 11.36 26.42 0.45
CA THR A 214 10.84 27.16 -0.69
C THR A 214 11.15 26.42 -1.98
N PHE A 215 10.23 26.46 -2.92
CA PHE A 215 10.37 25.78 -4.20
C PHE A 215 10.15 26.74 -5.36
N PHE A 216 10.77 26.42 -6.48
CA PHE A 216 10.53 27.05 -7.76
C PHE A 216 9.95 26.00 -8.70
N ILE A 217 8.85 26.35 -9.35
CA ILE A 217 8.20 25.51 -10.35
C ILE A 217 8.25 26.26 -11.68
N ARG A 218 8.93 25.69 -12.69
CA ARG A 218 9.13 26.31 -14.00
C ARG A 218 9.71 27.73 -13.92
N GLY A 219 10.57 27.98 -12.91
CA GLY A 219 11.21 29.27 -12.66
C GLY A 219 10.39 30.29 -11.86
N PHE A 220 9.16 29.97 -11.51
CA PHE A 220 8.34 30.83 -10.65
C PHE A 220 8.43 30.41 -9.19
N ASP A 221 8.46 31.39 -8.30
CA ASP A 221 8.47 31.16 -6.85
C ASP A 221 7.15 30.51 -6.40
N ALA A 222 7.27 29.35 -5.78
CA ALA A 222 6.13 28.55 -5.33
C ALA A 222 6.00 28.50 -3.79
N ARG A 223 6.60 29.43 -3.05
CA ARG A 223 6.60 29.40 -1.57
C ARG A 223 5.22 29.45 -0.92
N ASN A 224 4.22 29.97 -1.61
CA ASN A 224 2.84 30.07 -1.13
C ASN A 224 1.89 29.09 -1.82
N THR A 225 2.40 28.12 -2.56
CA THR A 225 1.61 27.18 -3.34
C THR A 225 1.78 25.73 -2.90
N ASN A 226 2.05 25.57 -1.60
CA ASN A 226 2.04 24.28 -0.94
C ASN A 226 0.64 24.00 -0.38
N TYR A 227 0.15 22.77 -0.61
CA TYR A 227 -1.18 22.33 -0.23
C TYR A 227 -1.12 20.97 0.46
N ILE A 228 -2.07 20.71 1.34
CA ILE A 228 -2.36 19.38 1.89
C ILE A 228 -3.85 19.10 1.60
N ASP A 229 -4.12 18.01 0.91
CA ASP A 229 -5.47 17.60 0.47
C ASP A 229 -6.25 18.72 -0.24
N GLY A 230 -5.53 19.53 -1.02
CA GLY A 230 -6.11 20.64 -1.76
C GLY A 230 -6.38 21.90 -0.95
N LEU A 231 -6.05 21.91 0.33
CA LEU A 231 -6.12 23.10 1.20
C LEU A 231 -4.75 23.75 1.31
N ARG A 232 -4.68 25.08 1.14
CA ARG A 232 -3.43 25.81 1.23
C ARG A 232 -2.81 25.64 2.62
N TRP A 233 -1.54 25.23 2.65
CA TRP A 233 -0.77 25.05 3.86
C TRP A 233 0.16 26.24 4.09
N PRO A 234 -0.14 27.10 5.09
CA PRO A 234 0.62 28.34 5.30
C PRO A 234 1.93 28.13 6.05
N VAL A 235 2.16 26.92 6.57
CA VAL A 235 3.35 26.58 7.34
C VAL A 235 4.46 26.14 6.41
N SER A 236 5.68 26.52 6.75
CA SER A 236 6.84 26.34 5.91
C SER A 236 7.30 24.88 5.75
N ARG A 237 6.98 24.01 6.71
CA ARG A 237 7.31 22.59 6.67
C ARG A 237 6.05 21.74 6.55
N ILE A 238 6.07 20.79 5.61
CA ILE A 238 5.04 19.77 5.47
C ILE A 238 5.60 18.44 5.98
N PRO A 239 5.00 17.84 7.03
CA PRO A 239 5.41 16.52 7.50
C PRO A 239 5.05 15.45 6.47
N LEU A 240 5.98 14.52 6.18
CA LEU A 240 5.78 13.46 5.20
C LEU A 240 5.26 12.15 5.80
N ALA A 241 5.25 12.02 7.11
CA ALA A 241 4.81 10.79 7.79
C ALA A 241 3.39 10.35 7.41
N ASN A 242 2.49 11.32 7.18
CA ASN A 242 1.12 11.10 6.73
C ASN A 242 0.93 11.25 5.22
N ALA A 243 2.00 11.34 4.42
CA ALA A 243 1.89 11.48 2.98
C ALA A 243 1.66 10.12 2.31
N GLU A 244 0.59 10.01 1.51
CA GLU A 244 0.35 8.87 0.63
C GLU A 244 1.08 9.06 -0.71
N ARG A 245 1.00 10.29 -1.24
CA ARG A 245 1.69 10.71 -2.44
C ARG A 245 1.82 12.23 -2.49
N ILE A 246 2.71 12.71 -3.32
CA ILE A 246 2.85 14.13 -3.62
C ILE A 246 2.47 14.34 -5.08
N GLU A 247 1.58 15.28 -5.34
CA GLU A 247 1.14 15.66 -6.67
C GLU A 247 1.64 17.07 -7.00
N VAL A 248 2.42 17.18 -8.06
CA VAL A 248 2.95 18.47 -8.54
C VAL A 248 2.24 18.85 -9.82
N VAL A 249 1.37 19.84 -9.73
CA VAL A 249 0.66 20.42 -10.87
C VAL A 249 1.49 21.57 -11.41
N LYS A 250 1.84 21.53 -12.70
CA LYS A 250 2.72 22.49 -13.36
C LYS A 250 1.92 23.37 -14.31
N GLY A 251 1.83 24.66 -13.98
CA GLY A 251 1.09 25.64 -14.75
C GLY A 251 -0.12 26.20 -14.01
N ALA A 252 -1.03 26.87 -14.72
CA ALA A 252 -2.15 27.57 -14.12
C ALA A 252 -3.20 26.60 -13.58
N ALA A 253 -3.41 26.55 -12.26
CA ALA A 253 -4.49 25.83 -11.61
C ALA A 253 -5.44 26.77 -10.83
N ALA A 254 -5.40 28.06 -11.15
CA ALA A 254 -6.16 29.09 -10.45
C ALA A 254 -7.68 28.88 -10.50
N ASN A 255 -8.18 28.21 -11.54
CA ASN A 255 -9.61 27.91 -11.67
C ASN A 255 -10.13 27.00 -10.56
N LEU A 256 -9.27 26.12 -10.01
CA LEU A 256 -9.65 25.13 -8.99
C LEU A 256 -9.20 25.53 -7.59
N TYR A 257 -8.10 26.28 -7.49
CA TYR A 257 -7.43 26.57 -6.20
C TYR A 257 -7.34 28.06 -5.89
N GLY A 258 -7.99 28.90 -6.72
CA GLY A 258 -7.95 30.35 -6.54
C GLY A 258 -6.58 30.93 -6.92
N ARG A 259 -6.18 32.02 -6.22
CA ARG A 259 -4.92 32.70 -6.52
C ARG A 259 -3.72 31.82 -6.22
N ILE A 260 -3.04 31.37 -7.27
CA ILE A 260 -1.76 30.63 -7.21
C ILE A 260 -0.75 31.25 -8.16
N GLU A 261 0.52 30.93 -7.95
CA GLU A 261 1.60 31.35 -8.85
C GLU A 261 1.55 30.63 -10.19
N PRO A 262 1.97 31.26 -11.31
CA PRO A 262 1.82 30.69 -12.65
C PRO A 262 2.63 29.39 -12.85
N GLY A 263 3.66 29.15 -12.05
CA GLY A 263 4.49 27.94 -12.10
C GLY A 263 3.69 26.67 -11.79
N GLY A 264 2.76 26.77 -10.85
CA GLY A 264 1.98 25.63 -10.38
C GLY A 264 1.90 25.51 -8.87
N MET A 265 1.62 24.29 -8.40
CA MET A 265 1.45 23.99 -6.98
C MET A 265 1.97 22.59 -6.62
N ILE A 266 2.29 22.42 -5.35
CA ILE A 266 2.64 21.12 -4.76
C ILE A 266 1.52 20.76 -3.78
N ASN A 267 0.90 19.60 -3.96
CA ASN A 267 -0.14 19.09 -3.09
C ASN A 267 0.29 17.76 -2.48
N VAL A 268 0.34 17.68 -1.17
CA VAL A 268 0.54 16.44 -0.43
C VAL A 268 -0.82 15.82 -0.16
N VAL A 269 -1.04 14.64 -0.70
CA VAL A 269 -2.25 13.85 -0.46
C VAL A 269 -2.00 12.94 0.71
N THR A 270 -2.85 13.03 1.72
CA THR A 270 -2.67 12.29 2.97
C THR A 270 -3.19 10.86 2.88
N LYS A 271 -2.60 9.99 3.68
CA LYS A 271 -3.03 8.61 3.88
C LYS A 271 -4.45 8.58 4.45
N ARG A 272 -5.30 7.71 3.91
CA ARG A 272 -6.68 7.55 4.37
C ARG A 272 -6.82 6.34 5.31
N PRO A 273 -7.79 6.38 6.25
CA PRO A 273 -8.16 5.19 7.02
C PRO A 273 -8.57 4.04 6.12
N GLN A 274 -8.25 2.81 6.54
CA GLN A 274 -8.59 1.59 5.82
C GLN A 274 -9.28 0.58 6.74
N ALA A 275 -10.11 -0.29 6.17
CA ALA A 275 -10.82 -1.32 6.92
C ALA A 275 -9.87 -2.45 7.33
N MET A 276 -8.89 -2.79 6.48
CA MET A 276 -7.88 -3.80 6.79
C MET A 276 -6.87 -3.23 7.80
N PRO A 277 -6.58 -3.96 8.89
CA PRO A 277 -5.57 -3.56 9.85
C PRO A 277 -4.18 -3.51 9.20
N TYR A 278 -3.47 -2.41 9.44
CA TYR A 278 -2.08 -2.25 9.07
C TYR A 278 -1.34 -1.51 10.18
N TYR A 279 -0.14 -1.99 10.51
CA TYR A 279 0.72 -1.39 11.52
C TYR A 279 2.15 -1.37 11.01
N SER A 280 2.81 -0.23 11.12
CA SER A 280 4.24 -0.11 10.84
C SER A 280 4.94 0.73 11.89
N LEU A 281 6.17 0.36 12.19
CA LEU A 281 7.10 1.13 13.02
C LEU A 281 8.44 1.14 12.31
N GLU A 282 8.94 2.31 12.01
CA GLU A 282 10.20 2.51 11.33
C GLU A 282 11.11 3.40 12.16
N GLN A 283 12.38 3.02 12.28
CA GLN A 283 13.41 3.78 12.94
C GLN A 283 14.52 4.08 11.95
N ARG A 284 14.83 5.36 11.75
CA ARG A 284 15.89 5.82 10.86
C ARG A 284 17.00 6.50 11.63
N PHE A 285 18.23 6.21 11.22
CA PHE A 285 19.44 6.85 11.71
C PHE A 285 20.23 7.39 10.53
N GLY A 286 20.86 8.53 10.68
CA GLY A 286 21.60 9.15 9.57
C GLY A 286 22.63 10.16 10.01
N SER A 287 23.22 10.82 9.04
CA SER A 287 24.19 11.91 9.27
C SER A 287 23.55 13.07 10.01
N TYR A 288 24.38 13.88 10.66
CA TYR A 288 23.97 15.02 11.50
C TYR A 288 23.08 14.63 12.66
N ASP A 289 23.40 13.48 13.29
CA ASP A 289 22.65 12.89 14.42
C ASP A 289 21.16 12.70 14.10
N LEU A 290 20.85 12.42 12.83
CA LEU A 290 19.48 12.15 12.43
C LEU A 290 18.97 10.93 13.22
N PHE A 291 17.90 11.17 13.95
CA PHE A 291 17.09 10.17 14.63
C PHE A 291 15.63 10.43 14.30
N GLN A 292 15.01 9.52 13.55
CA GLN A 292 13.61 9.64 13.15
C GLN A 292 12.87 8.36 13.49
N THR A 293 11.76 8.51 14.20
CA THR A 293 10.82 7.41 14.49
C THR A 293 9.52 7.70 13.77
N LEU A 294 9.05 6.77 12.96
CA LEU A 294 7.78 6.83 12.26
C LEU A 294 6.89 5.69 12.73
N ALA A 295 5.63 5.96 13.01
CA ALA A 295 4.63 4.94 13.26
C ALA A 295 3.35 5.24 12.47
N ASP A 296 2.75 4.19 11.92
CA ASP A 296 1.49 4.26 11.16
C ASP A 296 0.60 3.10 11.60
N ALA A 297 -0.64 3.42 11.94
CA ALA A 297 -1.63 2.45 12.36
C ALA A 297 -2.98 2.78 11.72
N THR A 298 -3.60 1.81 11.07
CA THR A 298 -4.96 1.95 10.53
C THR A 298 -5.75 0.67 10.71
N GLY A 299 -7.05 0.76 10.72
CA GLY A 299 -7.95 -0.38 10.83
C GLY A 299 -9.39 0.05 11.05
N SER A 300 -10.26 -0.95 11.08
CA SER A 300 -11.66 -0.78 11.45
C SER A 300 -11.82 -0.78 12.97
N ILE A 301 -12.70 0.08 13.49
CA ILE A 301 -13.09 0.11 14.90
C ILE A 301 -14.26 -0.86 15.13
N ASN A 302 -15.12 -1.02 14.14
CA ASN A 302 -16.31 -1.88 14.19
C ASN A 302 -16.20 -3.04 13.19
N GLY A 303 -16.98 -4.10 13.41
CA GLY A 303 -16.89 -5.31 12.62
C GLY A 303 -17.39 -5.19 11.17
N ASP A 304 -18.16 -4.15 10.85
CA ASP A 304 -18.72 -3.89 9.51
C ASP A 304 -17.86 -2.93 8.67
N GLY A 305 -16.76 -2.38 9.24
CA GLY A 305 -15.85 -1.49 8.52
C GLY A 305 -16.41 -0.08 8.29
N SER A 306 -17.55 0.29 8.87
CA SER A 306 -18.15 1.62 8.67
C SER A 306 -17.41 2.72 9.43
N LEU A 307 -16.72 2.37 10.51
CA LEU A 307 -15.90 3.29 11.30
C LEU A 307 -14.44 2.82 11.29
N MET A 308 -13.59 3.63 10.68
CA MET A 308 -12.16 3.34 10.53
C MET A 308 -11.30 4.43 11.18
N TYR A 309 -10.11 4.06 11.57
CA TYR A 309 -9.11 5.00 12.10
C TYR A 309 -7.81 4.95 11.30
N ARG A 310 -7.06 6.05 11.32
CA ARG A 310 -5.65 6.07 10.97
C ARG A 310 -4.90 7.04 11.87
N ILE A 311 -3.77 6.59 12.40
CA ILE A 311 -2.89 7.36 13.27
C ILE A 311 -1.49 7.31 12.65
N ASN A 312 -0.92 8.49 12.44
CA ASN A 312 0.47 8.63 12.02
C ASN A 312 1.22 9.41 13.09
N PHE A 313 2.38 8.93 13.45
CA PHE A 313 3.27 9.57 14.41
C PHE A 313 4.65 9.76 13.80
N GLU A 314 5.23 10.92 14.02
CA GLU A 314 6.61 11.22 13.66
C GLU A 314 7.31 11.89 14.84
N TYR A 315 8.47 11.37 15.20
CA TYR A 315 9.44 12.06 16.01
C TYR A 315 10.72 12.23 15.18
N LEU A 316 11.18 13.45 15.04
CA LEU A 316 12.37 13.78 14.27
C LEU A 316 13.30 14.65 15.12
N ASP A 317 14.52 14.19 15.32
CA ASP A 317 15.63 14.94 15.87
C ASP A 317 16.80 14.91 14.89
N LYS A 318 17.34 16.05 14.56
CA LYS A 318 18.41 16.20 13.59
C LYS A 318 19.17 17.50 13.81
N ASN A 319 20.48 17.42 13.82
CA ASN A 319 21.34 18.59 13.80
C ASN A 319 21.46 19.19 12.39
N SER A 320 21.76 20.47 12.31
CA SER A 320 22.13 21.15 11.06
C SER A 320 23.65 21.16 10.90
N PHE A 321 24.10 21.23 9.67
CA PHE A 321 25.51 21.48 9.33
C PHE A 321 25.90 22.92 9.60
#